data_3ebe49a0b386296a592035ea8825029e
#
_entry.id   3ebe49a0b386296a592035ea8825029e
#
_cell.length_a   1.000
_cell.length_b   1.000
_cell.length_c   1.000
_cell.angle_alpha   90.00
_cell.angle_beta   90.00
_cell.angle_gamma   90.00
#
_symmetry.space_group_name_H-M   'P 1'
#
loop_
_entity.id
_entity.type
_entity.pdbx_description
1 polymer ?
#
loop_
_entity_poly.entity_id
_entity_poly.type
_entity_poly.pdbx_seq_one_letter_code
_entity_poly.pdbx_strand_id
1 'polypeptide(L)'
;MLQSVSSLSYSIVLSDDIERMKTFYRNLLPFPVTTETDTSLAFDAGGVLLGLRLRERGYDGHGGGAESPGVQLAFLVAPDEVETCHQQLVEQGVPILEPPTDQPRGHRTVYFSDPEGNVLEVYAEV
;
A
#
# COMPACT_ATOMS: atom_id res chain seq x y z
N MET A 1 29.16 -3.84 4.99
CA MET A 1 28.63 -2.46 5.04
C MET A 1 27.42 -2.41 5.93
N LEU A 2 27.19 -1.31 6.59
CA LEU A 2 25.96 -1.02 7.36
C LEU A 2 25.64 -2.04 8.48
N GLN A 3 26.66 -2.57 9.16
CA GLN A 3 26.45 -3.56 10.23
C GLN A 3 25.69 -3.02 11.43
N SER A 4 25.57 -1.69 11.59
CA SER A 4 24.80 -1.07 12.68
C SER A 4 23.30 -0.98 12.39
N VAL A 5 22.84 -1.28 11.16
CA VAL A 5 21.42 -1.29 10.85
C VAL A 5 20.72 -2.43 11.58
N SER A 6 19.65 -2.11 12.32
CA SER A 6 18.93 -3.09 13.14
C SER A 6 17.55 -3.46 12.58
N SER A 7 16.96 -2.63 11.71
CA SER A 7 15.62 -2.89 11.20
C SER A 7 15.34 -2.07 9.95
N LEU A 8 14.38 -2.56 9.15
CA LEU A 8 13.66 -1.74 8.18
C LEU A 8 12.48 -1.12 8.91
N SER A 9 12.54 0.18 9.21
CA SER A 9 11.57 0.82 10.09
C SER A 9 10.54 1.68 9.35
N TYR A 10 10.77 2.00 8.09
CA TYR A 10 9.91 2.91 7.33
C TYR A 10 9.83 2.46 5.87
N SER A 11 8.62 2.35 5.35
CA SER A 11 8.36 2.19 3.92
C SER A 11 7.67 3.46 3.42
N ILE A 12 8.24 4.13 2.45
CA ILE A 12 7.74 5.42 1.96
C ILE A 12 7.33 5.27 0.50
N VAL A 13 6.08 5.64 0.22
CA VAL A 13 5.53 5.68 -1.14
C VAL A 13 5.61 7.13 -1.62
N LEU A 14 6.31 7.34 -2.73
CA LEU A 14 6.38 8.67 -3.35
C LEU A 14 5.11 8.91 -4.17
N SER A 15 4.58 10.12 -4.08
CA SER A 15 3.27 10.48 -4.62
C SER A 15 3.35 11.73 -5.46
N ASP A 16 2.62 11.77 -6.56
CA ASP A 16 2.46 12.97 -7.40
C ASP A 16 1.23 13.78 -6.96
N ASP A 17 0.14 13.09 -6.58
CA ASP A 17 -1.08 13.71 -6.06
C ASP A 17 -1.27 13.29 -4.60
N ILE A 18 -0.65 14.02 -3.69
CA ILE A 18 -0.59 13.63 -2.28
C ILE A 18 -1.96 13.64 -1.60
N GLU A 19 -2.83 14.59 -1.93
CA GLU A 19 -4.16 14.66 -1.28
C GLU A 19 -5.04 13.48 -1.68
N ARG A 20 -4.99 13.08 -2.94
CA ARG A 20 -5.71 11.91 -3.43
C ARG A 20 -5.19 10.63 -2.79
N MET A 21 -3.88 10.50 -2.69
CA MET A 21 -3.24 9.35 -2.05
C MET A 21 -3.54 9.27 -0.56
N LYS A 22 -3.51 10.40 0.15
CA LYS A 22 -3.89 10.44 1.57
C LYS A 22 -5.33 9.96 1.78
N THR A 23 -6.26 10.47 0.98
CA THR A 23 -7.67 10.08 1.06
C THR A 23 -7.84 8.58 0.83
N PHE A 24 -7.20 8.06 -0.20
CA PHE A 24 -7.25 6.63 -0.52
C PHE A 24 -6.75 5.76 0.65
N TYR A 25 -5.55 6.04 1.15
CA TYR A 25 -4.93 5.21 2.19
C TYR A 25 -5.62 5.34 3.54
N ARG A 26 -6.14 6.52 3.88
CA ARG A 26 -6.96 6.67 5.10
C ARG A 26 -8.21 5.82 5.05
N ASN A 27 -8.88 5.74 3.91
CA ASN A 27 -10.09 4.93 3.75
C ASN A 27 -9.77 3.44 3.67
N LEU A 28 -8.61 3.09 3.11
CA LEU A 28 -8.21 1.70 2.90
C LEU A 28 -7.80 1.01 4.20
N LEU A 29 -7.01 1.68 5.04
CA LEU A 29 -6.27 1.04 6.13
C LEU A 29 -6.80 1.47 7.50
N PRO A 30 -6.90 0.53 8.46
CA PRO A 30 -7.33 0.84 9.82
C PRO A 30 -6.20 1.35 10.71
N PHE A 31 -5.01 1.58 10.17
CA PHE A 31 -3.83 1.93 10.95
C PHE A 31 -3.92 3.34 11.51
N PRO A 32 -3.44 3.56 12.75
CA PRO A 32 -3.40 4.91 13.31
C PRO A 32 -2.39 5.79 12.57
N VAL A 33 -2.74 7.06 12.40
CA VAL A 33 -1.85 8.07 11.84
C VAL A 33 -0.88 8.51 12.94
N THR A 34 0.42 8.52 12.63
CA THR A 34 1.46 8.98 13.55
C THR A 34 1.83 10.44 13.31
N THR A 35 1.95 10.85 12.04
CA THR A 35 2.28 12.22 11.67
C THR A 35 1.60 12.59 10.36
N GLU A 36 1.37 13.89 10.21
CA GLU A 36 0.87 14.43 8.95
C GLU A 36 1.38 15.85 8.76
N THR A 37 1.76 16.15 7.51
CA THR A 37 2.04 17.52 7.05
C THR A 37 1.24 17.78 5.77
N ASP A 38 1.36 18.98 5.22
CA ASP A 38 0.70 19.26 3.93
C ASP A 38 1.16 18.34 2.79
N THR A 39 2.38 17.80 2.89
CA THR A 39 3.00 16.99 1.82
C THR A 39 3.28 15.56 2.23
N SER A 40 2.81 15.11 3.39
CA SER A 40 3.10 13.75 3.87
C SER A 40 2.04 13.24 4.83
N LEU A 41 1.99 11.91 4.97
CA LEU A 41 1.16 11.20 5.93
C LEU A 41 1.88 9.92 6.31
N ALA A 42 1.91 9.59 7.60
CA ALA A 42 2.50 8.34 8.07
C ALA A 42 1.56 7.60 9.00
N PHE A 43 1.54 6.28 8.85
CA PHE A 43 0.77 5.34 9.65
C PHE A 43 1.69 4.42 10.44
N ASP A 44 1.26 4.03 11.63
CA ASP A 44 1.83 2.88 12.33
C ASP A 44 1.19 1.61 11.75
N ALA A 45 1.98 0.88 10.96
CA ALA A 45 1.50 -0.28 10.21
C ALA A 45 1.86 -1.62 10.89
N GLY A 46 2.03 -1.62 12.21
CA GLY A 46 2.27 -2.86 12.95
C GLY A 46 3.73 -3.29 12.98
N GLY A 47 4.63 -2.41 13.40
CA GLY A 47 6.07 -2.68 13.51
C GLY A 47 6.90 -2.02 12.41
N VAL A 48 6.25 -1.47 11.39
CA VAL A 48 6.87 -0.62 10.38
C VAL A 48 5.96 0.59 10.17
N LEU A 49 6.56 1.73 9.90
CA LEU A 49 5.81 2.93 9.52
C LEU A 49 5.58 2.92 8.01
N LEU A 50 4.34 3.19 7.60
CA LEU A 50 4.01 3.38 6.20
C LEU A 50 3.81 4.88 5.95
N GLY A 51 4.65 5.47 5.11
CA GLY A 51 4.61 6.88 4.77
C GLY A 51 4.19 7.14 3.34
N LEU A 52 3.46 8.22 3.14
CA LEU A 52 3.20 8.82 1.84
C LEU A 52 3.91 10.17 1.82
N ARG A 53 4.62 10.49 0.74
CA ARG A 53 5.33 11.74 0.61
C ARG A 53 5.24 12.28 -0.82
N LEU A 54 4.94 13.56 -0.94
CA LEU A 54 4.93 14.23 -2.24
C LEU A 54 6.32 14.23 -2.86
N ARG A 55 6.42 13.94 -4.17
CA ARG A 55 7.65 14.12 -4.94
C ARG A 55 7.94 15.60 -5.05
N GLU A 56 9.01 16.05 -4.44
CA GLU A 56 9.38 17.47 -4.45
C GLU A 56 10.90 17.69 -4.45
N ARG A 57 11.68 16.63 -4.24
CA ARG A 57 13.14 16.70 -4.24
C ARG A 57 13.68 16.34 -5.62
N GLY A 58 14.85 16.92 -5.97
CA GLY A 58 15.45 16.69 -7.27
C GLY A 58 15.74 15.23 -7.61
N TYR A 59 15.93 14.38 -6.60
CA TYR A 59 16.20 12.95 -6.77
C TYR A 59 14.94 12.07 -6.61
N ASP A 60 13.76 12.64 -6.48
CA ASP A 60 12.52 11.85 -6.32
C ASP A 60 12.04 11.23 -7.63
N GLY A 61 12.59 11.63 -8.75
CA GLY A 61 12.19 11.13 -10.05
C GLY A 61 10.80 11.60 -10.47
N HIS A 62 10.22 10.90 -11.44
CA HIS A 62 8.90 11.17 -11.96
C HIS A 62 8.02 9.94 -11.78
N GLY A 63 6.76 10.16 -11.42
CA GLY A 63 5.77 9.09 -11.38
C GLY A 63 5.47 8.58 -12.78
N GLY A 64 5.34 7.26 -12.93
CA GLY A 64 5.01 6.63 -14.21
C GLY A 64 3.52 6.51 -14.48
N GLY A 65 2.67 7.01 -13.57
CA GLY A 65 1.23 6.87 -13.67
C GLY A 65 0.76 5.44 -13.41
N ALA A 66 -0.52 5.19 -13.71
CA ALA A 66 -1.17 3.92 -13.37
C ALA A 66 -0.59 2.69 -14.10
N GLU A 67 0.15 2.89 -15.19
CA GLU A 67 0.72 1.81 -15.98
C GLU A 67 2.18 1.51 -15.62
N SER A 68 2.73 2.24 -14.64
CA SER A 68 4.13 2.08 -14.23
C SER A 68 4.22 2.04 -12.71
N PRO A 69 3.83 0.92 -12.09
CA PRO A 69 3.84 0.82 -10.62
C PRO A 69 5.24 1.02 -10.06
N GLY A 70 5.31 1.78 -8.94
CA GLY A 70 6.58 2.08 -8.27
C GLY A 70 6.86 1.18 -7.09
N VAL A 71 5.82 0.59 -6.48
CA VAL A 71 5.96 -0.23 -5.27
C VAL A 71 4.85 -1.28 -5.23
N GLN A 72 5.13 -2.38 -4.54
CA GLN A 72 4.11 -3.36 -4.16
C GLN A 72 4.09 -3.47 -2.64
N LEU A 73 2.89 -3.37 -2.07
CA LEU A 73 2.66 -3.52 -0.63
C LEU A 73 1.71 -4.69 -0.39
N ALA A 74 2.00 -5.48 0.62
CA ALA A 74 1.20 -6.65 0.99
C ALA A 74 0.69 -6.53 2.41
N PHE A 75 -0.60 -6.80 2.61
CA PHE A 75 -1.27 -6.73 3.91
C PHE A 75 -1.83 -8.10 4.29
N LEU A 76 -1.43 -8.59 5.45
CA LEU A 76 -1.83 -9.91 5.94
C LEU A 76 -3.23 -9.86 6.58
N VAL A 77 -4.05 -10.84 6.21
CA VAL A 77 -5.36 -11.09 6.85
C VAL A 77 -5.52 -12.60 7.12
N ALA A 78 -6.59 -12.97 7.84
CA ALA A 78 -6.96 -14.38 7.97
C ALA A 78 -7.55 -14.91 6.65
N PRO A 79 -7.48 -16.22 6.38
CA PRO A 79 -7.94 -16.80 5.11
C PRO A 79 -9.39 -16.46 4.74
N ASP A 80 -10.30 -16.44 5.72
CA ASP A 80 -11.71 -16.11 5.50
C ASP A 80 -11.97 -14.63 5.29
N GLU A 81 -10.97 -13.77 5.51
CA GLU A 81 -11.10 -12.32 5.32
C GLU A 81 -10.74 -11.85 3.90
N VAL A 82 -10.10 -12.68 3.09
CA VAL A 82 -9.68 -12.28 1.74
C VAL A 82 -10.89 -11.91 0.87
N GLU A 83 -11.94 -12.74 0.88
CA GLU A 83 -13.15 -12.45 0.11
C GLU A 83 -13.89 -11.22 0.63
N THR A 84 -13.93 -11.05 1.96
CA THR A 84 -14.53 -9.87 2.57
C THR A 84 -13.80 -8.60 2.13
N CYS A 85 -12.47 -8.62 2.12
CA CYS A 85 -11.66 -7.51 1.63
C CYS A 85 -11.94 -7.23 0.14
N HIS A 86 -12.03 -8.28 -0.67
CA HIS A 86 -12.35 -8.13 -2.10
C HIS A 86 -13.70 -7.43 -2.30
N GLN A 87 -14.73 -7.86 -1.59
CA GLN A 87 -16.05 -7.23 -1.68
C GLN A 87 -16.02 -5.76 -1.27
N GLN A 88 -15.31 -5.43 -0.19
CA GLN A 88 -15.16 -4.04 0.26
C GLN A 88 -14.45 -3.18 -0.78
N LEU A 89 -13.39 -3.71 -1.41
CA LEU A 89 -12.67 -3.00 -2.47
C LEU A 89 -13.56 -2.72 -3.68
N VAL A 90 -14.33 -3.71 -4.10
CA VAL A 90 -15.27 -3.57 -5.23
C VAL A 90 -16.34 -2.52 -4.91
N GLU A 91 -16.91 -2.54 -3.71
CA GLU A 91 -17.91 -1.58 -3.27
C GLU A 91 -17.39 -0.15 -3.27
N GLN A 92 -16.10 0.05 -2.98
CA GLN A 92 -15.45 1.35 -2.98
C GLN A 92 -14.93 1.77 -4.35
N GLY A 93 -15.15 0.97 -5.38
CA GLY A 93 -14.71 1.27 -6.75
C GLY A 93 -13.20 1.16 -6.95
N VAL A 94 -12.49 0.42 -6.11
CA VAL A 94 -11.05 0.22 -6.24
C VAL A 94 -10.78 -0.72 -7.41
N PRO A 95 -9.88 -0.39 -8.34
CA PRO A 95 -9.53 -1.28 -9.45
C PRO A 95 -8.93 -2.59 -8.96
N ILE A 96 -9.53 -3.71 -9.37
CA ILE A 96 -9.03 -5.04 -9.04
C ILE A 96 -8.15 -5.54 -10.17
N LEU A 97 -6.90 -5.87 -9.85
CA LEU A 97 -5.93 -6.41 -10.81
C LEU A 97 -6.08 -7.92 -10.96
N GLU A 98 -6.31 -8.62 -9.85
CA GLU A 98 -6.57 -10.05 -9.82
C GLU A 98 -7.52 -10.35 -8.66
N PRO A 99 -8.66 -11.03 -8.92
CA PRO A 99 -9.61 -11.38 -7.85
C PRO A 99 -9.02 -12.44 -6.92
N PRO A 100 -9.73 -12.81 -5.83
CA PRO A 100 -9.24 -13.81 -4.89
C PRO A 100 -8.79 -15.09 -5.58
N THR A 101 -7.55 -15.49 -5.35
CA THR A 101 -6.90 -16.63 -6.01
C THR A 101 -6.00 -17.34 -5.03
N ASP A 102 -6.07 -18.67 -4.98
CA ASP A 102 -5.10 -19.47 -4.25
C ASP A 102 -3.87 -19.68 -5.11
N GLN A 103 -2.75 -19.12 -4.66
CA GLN A 103 -1.48 -19.19 -5.38
C GLN A 103 -0.75 -20.49 -5.08
N PRO A 104 0.05 -21.03 -6.04
CA PRO A 104 0.79 -22.26 -5.82
C PRO A 104 1.74 -22.21 -4.62
N ARG A 105 2.19 -21.02 -4.22
CA ARG A 105 3.14 -20.82 -3.10
C ARG A 105 2.49 -20.85 -1.72
N GLY A 106 1.18 -21.11 -1.63
CA GLY A 106 0.47 -21.21 -0.35
C GLY A 106 -0.12 -19.91 0.18
N HIS A 107 -0.35 -18.94 -0.69
CA HIS A 107 -1.07 -17.72 -0.35
C HIS A 107 -2.41 -17.64 -1.07
N ARG A 108 -3.42 -17.14 -0.39
CA ARG A 108 -4.68 -16.68 -1.02
C ARG A 108 -4.58 -15.17 -1.12
N THR A 109 -4.71 -14.63 -2.33
CA THR A 109 -4.41 -13.24 -2.62
C THR A 109 -5.53 -12.54 -3.37
N VAL A 110 -5.66 -11.23 -3.16
CA VAL A 110 -6.36 -10.32 -4.06
C VAL A 110 -5.41 -9.16 -4.34
N TYR A 111 -5.24 -8.81 -5.61
CA TYR A 111 -4.39 -7.71 -6.05
C TYR A 111 -5.24 -6.56 -6.54
N PHE A 112 -4.86 -5.35 -6.16
CA PHE A 112 -5.56 -4.13 -6.53
C PHE A 112 -4.54 -2.98 -6.65
N SER A 113 -4.98 -1.81 -7.07
CA SER A 113 -4.09 -0.68 -7.25
C SER A 113 -4.55 0.55 -6.48
N ASP A 114 -3.58 1.37 -6.07
CA ASP A 114 -3.86 2.70 -5.54
C ASP A 114 -4.07 3.71 -6.69
N PRO A 115 -4.45 4.97 -6.40
CA PRO A 115 -4.71 5.96 -7.44
C PRO A 115 -3.54 6.27 -8.37
N GLU A 116 -2.31 5.97 -7.96
CA GLU A 116 -1.11 6.19 -8.79
C GLU A 116 -0.57 4.90 -9.38
N GLY A 117 -1.33 3.81 -9.30
CA GLY A 117 -1.02 2.56 -9.98
C GLY A 117 -0.06 1.65 -9.25
N ASN A 118 0.27 1.92 -7.99
CA ASN A 118 1.05 0.98 -7.20
C ASN A 118 0.25 -0.30 -6.97
N VAL A 119 0.95 -1.43 -6.94
CA VAL A 119 0.33 -2.74 -6.75
C VAL A 119 0.18 -3.00 -5.26
N LEU A 120 -1.05 -3.26 -4.84
CA LEU A 120 -1.36 -3.62 -3.47
C LEU A 120 -1.94 -5.02 -3.44
N GLU A 121 -1.65 -5.77 -2.38
CA GLU A 121 -2.28 -7.06 -2.16
C GLU A 121 -2.76 -7.22 -0.73
N VAL A 122 -3.89 -7.87 -0.58
CA VAL A 122 -4.30 -8.51 0.66
C VAL A 122 -4.03 -9.99 0.48
N TYR A 123 -3.37 -10.61 1.46
CA TYR A 123 -3.04 -12.01 1.38
C TYR A 123 -3.29 -12.72 2.70
N ALA A 124 -3.52 -14.01 2.60
CA ALA A 124 -3.58 -14.94 3.73
C ALA A 124 -2.71 -16.14 3.46
N GLU A 125 -2.15 -16.71 4.48
CA GLU A 125 -1.42 -17.98 4.42
C GLU A 125 -2.46 -19.12 4.46
N VAL A 126 -2.41 -20.01 3.52
CA VAL A 126 -3.36 -21.13 3.38
C VAL A 126 -2.69 -22.48 3.20
#